data_1a1494096e1ebacafbf148ce0b6c326f
#
_entry.id   1a1494096e1ebacafbf148ce0b6c326f
#
_cell.length_a   1.000
_cell.length_b   1.000
_cell.length_c   1.000
_cell.angle_alpha   90.00
_cell.angle_beta   90.00
_cell.angle_gamma   90.00
#
_symmetry.space_group_name_H-M   'P 1'
#
loop_
_entity.id
_entity.type
_entity.pdbx_description
1 polymer ?
#
loop_
_entity_poly.entity_id
_entity_poly.type
_entity_poly.pdbx_seq_one_letter_code
_entity_poly.pdbx_strand_id
1 'polypeptide(L)'
;RRFWNRTDHLMRDDVKVLSEKVIRHDDSNQWYTGSDSVRDSLGDLAAGSSRNDLNLLIGKHMFGTDRPAITRDSSGTLRGSYTTAAGTLTDGSVSADDVDQGSVGTCYFLAGLAGTANDKPGFINDMFKCNGDGTWSVRFHTNGKVDYVTVDRQMATTAAGRYLYANDGADGGSQDIVANNNEAYHS
;
A
#
# COMPACT_ATOMS: atom_id res chain seq x y z
N ARG A 1 8.34 21.19 -20.06
CA ARG A 1 8.61 20.27 -21.20
C ARG A 1 9.96 19.55 -21.03
N ARG A 2 10.23 18.82 -19.93
CA ARG A 2 11.39 17.93 -19.81
C ARG A 2 11.33 17.10 -18.53
N PHE A 3 10.23 16.40 -18.34
CA PHE A 3 10.17 15.42 -17.25
C PHE A 3 9.81 14.00 -17.70
N TRP A 4 9.91 13.74 -19.00
CA TRP A 4 9.75 12.40 -19.53
C TRP A 4 11.15 11.77 -19.66
N ASN A 5 11.63 11.25 -18.54
CA ASN A 5 12.86 10.49 -18.49
C ASN A 5 12.55 9.01 -18.76
N ARG A 6 13.52 8.18 -19.08
CA ARG A 6 13.35 6.75 -19.37
C ARG A 6 12.62 5.97 -18.28
N THR A 7 12.46 6.53 -17.08
CA THR A 7 11.70 5.99 -15.97
C THR A 7 10.24 6.44 -15.94
N ASP A 8 9.81 7.29 -16.83
CA ASP A 8 8.45 7.88 -16.82
C ASP A 8 7.35 6.84 -17.03
N HIS A 9 7.65 5.77 -17.76
CA HIS A 9 6.75 4.64 -17.93
C HIS A 9 6.51 3.84 -16.62
N LEU A 10 7.32 4.07 -15.60
CA LEU A 10 7.17 3.48 -14.26
C LEU A 10 6.44 4.41 -13.29
N MET A 11 6.22 5.67 -13.67
CA MET A 11 5.44 6.61 -12.86
C MET A 11 3.96 6.40 -13.11
N ARG A 12 3.16 6.69 -12.07
CA ARG A 12 1.71 6.73 -12.21
C ARG A 12 1.32 7.76 -13.27
N ASP A 13 0.56 7.31 -14.26
CA ASP A 13 -0.12 8.19 -15.20
C ASP A 13 -1.50 8.52 -14.61
N ASP A 14 -1.63 9.71 -14.03
CA ASP A 14 -2.85 10.14 -13.34
C ASP A 14 -4.06 10.19 -14.28
N VAL A 15 -3.87 10.56 -15.54
CA VAL A 15 -4.94 10.56 -16.54
C VAL A 15 -5.41 9.13 -16.82
N LYS A 16 -4.47 8.20 -16.92
CA LYS A 16 -4.77 6.79 -17.12
C LYS A 16 -5.48 6.19 -15.91
N VAL A 17 -4.98 6.43 -14.70
CA VAL A 17 -5.62 5.97 -13.46
C VAL A 17 -7.04 6.51 -13.36
N LEU A 18 -7.23 7.81 -13.60
CA LEU A 18 -8.55 8.42 -13.58
C LEU A 18 -9.49 7.79 -14.60
N SER A 19 -9.03 7.59 -15.82
CA SER A 19 -9.86 7.05 -16.90
C SER A 19 -10.16 5.56 -16.75
N GLU A 20 -9.19 4.76 -16.33
CA GLU A 20 -9.31 3.30 -16.31
C GLU A 20 -9.84 2.76 -14.98
N LYS A 21 -9.54 3.41 -13.85
CA LYS A 21 -9.90 2.91 -12.52
C LYS A 21 -10.99 3.72 -11.82
N VAL A 22 -11.09 5.01 -12.08
CA VAL A 22 -12.11 5.86 -11.44
C VAL A 22 -13.35 5.98 -12.32
N ILE A 23 -13.19 6.25 -13.63
CA ILE A 23 -14.32 6.49 -14.54
C ILE A 23 -14.85 5.20 -15.16
N ARG A 24 -13.95 4.26 -15.51
CA ARG A 24 -14.35 2.97 -16.07
C ARG A 24 -14.53 1.93 -14.98
N HIS A 25 -15.04 0.77 -15.38
CA HIS A 25 -15.15 -0.39 -14.52
C HIS A 25 -13.78 -0.89 -14.06
N ASP A 26 -13.65 -1.10 -12.75
CA ASP A 26 -12.53 -1.80 -12.13
C ASP A 26 -13.06 -2.70 -11.00
N ASP A 27 -12.70 -3.98 -11.03
CA ASP A 27 -13.20 -4.97 -10.07
C ASP A 27 -12.89 -4.58 -8.61
N SER A 28 -11.82 -3.80 -8.38
CA SER A 28 -11.46 -3.31 -7.06
C SER A 28 -12.43 -2.24 -6.52
N ASN A 29 -13.28 -1.65 -7.36
CA ASN A 29 -14.23 -0.60 -6.95
C ASN A 29 -15.41 -1.11 -6.12
N GLN A 30 -15.60 -2.42 -5.99
CA GLN A 30 -16.73 -2.99 -5.22
C GLN A 30 -16.77 -2.52 -3.77
N TRP A 31 -15.59 -2.26 -3.18
CA TRP A 31 -15.46 -1.96 -1.77
C TRP A 31 -14.47 -0.80 -1.52
N TYR A 32 -14.72 -0.12 -0.43
CA TYR A 32 -13.79 0.86 0.14
C TYR A 32 -13.71 0.66 1.64
N THR A 33 -12.50 0.71 2.19
CA THR A 33 -12.27 0.68 3.63
C THR A 33 -11.37 1.86 3.99
N GLY A 34 -11.91 2.77 4.77
CA GLY A 34 -11.17 3.92 5.25
C GLY A 34 -10.34 3.64 6.51
N SER A 35 -9.81 4.69 7.10
CA SER A 35 -9.02 4.60 8.34
C SER A 35 -9.85 4.18 9.57
N ASP A 36 -11.17 4.25 9.49
CA ASP A 36 -12.11 3.78 10.52
C ASP A 36 -12.29 2.27 10.53
N SER A 37 -11.69 1.58 9.55
CA SER A 37 -11.77 0.13 9.40
C SER A 37 -13.20 -0.40 9.20
N VAL A 38 -14.07 0.42 8.64
CA VAL A 38 -15.41 0.04 8.19
C VAL A 38 -15.36 -0.21 6.69
N ARG A 39 -15.80 -1.40 6.28
CA ARG A 39 -15.85 -1.76 4.88
C ARG A 39 -17.22 -1.41 4.30
N ASP A 40 -17.24 -0.43 3.44
CA ASP A 40 -18.43 0.04 2.74
C ASP A 40 -18.49 -0.52 1.31
N SER A 41 -19.71 -0.74 0.82
CA SER A 41 -19.93 -1.00 -0.60
C SER A 41 -19.76 0.31 -1.36
N LEU A 42 -18.98 0.30 -2.44
CA LEU A 42 -18.75 1.48 -3.28
C LEU A 42 -19.33 1.26 -4.67
N GLY A 43 -18.64 0.61 -5.56
CA GLY A 43 -19.03 0.38 -6.95
C GLY A 43 -18.42 1.38 -7.92
N ASP A 44 -18.62 1.11 -9.21
CA ASP A 44 -18.19 2.00 -10.28
C ASP A 44 -19.08 3.23 -10.39
N LEU A 45 -18.54 4.30 -10.97
CA LEU A 45 -19.31 5.49 -11.28
C LEU A 45 -20.36 5.19 -12.36
N ALA A 46 -21.59 5.60 -12.09
CA ALA A 46 -22.73 5.48 -12.99
C ALA A 46 -23.57 6.77 -12.96
N ALA A 47 -24.54 6.87 -13.84
CA ALA A 47 -25.51 7.94 -13.78
C ALA A 47 -26.25 7.89 -12.43
N GLY A 48 -26.17 8.97 -11.67
CA GLY A 48 -26.73 9.06 -10.31
C GLY A 48 -25.75 8.76 -9.17
N SER A 49 -24.49 8.38 -9.45
CA SER A 49 -23.46 8.28 -8.42
C SER A 49 -23.27 9.61 -7.69
N SER A 50 -23.05 9.52 -6.39
CA SER A 50 -22.90 10.71 -5.56
C SER A 50 -21.49 11.32 -5.70
N ARG A 51 -21.36 12.59 -5.28
CA ARG A 51 -20.03 13.20 -5.13
C ARG A 51 -19.15 12.40 -4.16
N ASN A 52 -19.76 11.78 -3.15
CA ASN A 52 -19.04 10.99 -2.18
C ASN A 52 -18.40 9.75 -2.84
N ASP A 53 -19.13 9.03 -3.69
CA ASP A 53 -18.62 7.87 -4.42
C ASP A 53 -17.40 8.25 -5.28
N LEU A 54 -17.49 9.38 -5.98
CA LEU A 54 -16.36 9.91 -6.75
C LEU A 54 -15.15 10.23 -5.85
N ASN A 55 -15.38 10.86 -4.70
CA ASN A 55 -14.30 11.20 -3.77
C ASN A 55 -13.63 9.95 -3.20
N LEU A 56 -14.40 8.91 -2.88
CA LEU A 56 -13.87 7.64 -2.39
C LEU A 56 -13.04 6.92 -3.46
N LEU A 57 -13.50 6.89 -4.71
CA LEU A 57 -12.73 6.32 -5.83
C LEU A 57 -11.44 7.09 -6.10
N ILE A 58 -11.48 8.41 -6.08
CA ILE A 58 -10.28 9.25 -6.19
C ILE A 58 -9.35 8.96 -5.00
N GLY A 59 -9.88 8.93 -3.78
CA GLY A 59 -9.11 8.58 -2.58
C GLY A 59 -8.40 7.24 -2.73
N LYS A 60 -9.13 6.21 -3.15
CA LYS A 60 -8.61 4.86 -3.37
C LYS A 60 -7.47 4.83 -4.39
N HIS A 61 -7.72 5.32 -5.59
CA HIS A 61 -6.82 5.11 -6.72
C HIS A 61 -5.74 6.19 -6.87
N MET A 62 -5.98 7.41 -6.37
CA MET A 62 -5.04 8.51 -6.49
C MET A 62 -4.27 8.78 -5.20
N PHE A 63 -4.88 8.56 -4.04
CA PHE A 63 -4.29 8.92 -2.74
C PHE A 63 -4.05 7.75 -1.80
N GLY A 64 -4.37 6.52 -2.21
CA GLY A 64 -4.11 5.31 -1.41
C GLY A 64 -4.87 5.27 -0.07
N THR A 65 -6.06 5.88 -0.03
CA THR A 65 -6.84 5.96 1.22
C THR A 65 -7.72 4.75 1.50
N ASP A 66 -7.82 3.82 0.55
CA ASP A 66 -8.45 2.51 0.79
C ASP A 66 -7.43 1.58 1.47
N ARG A 67 -7.75 1.12 2.66
CA ARG A 67 -6.82 0.41 3.53
C ARG A 67 -7.41 -0.90 4.03
N PRO A 68 -6.59 -1.91 4.36
CA PRO A 68 -7.07 -3.11 5.06
C PRO A 68 -7.77 -2.73 6.37
N ALA A 69 -8.90 -3.38 6.65
CA ALA A 69 -9.58 -3.17 7.93
C ALA A 69 -8.73 -3.68 9.09
N ILE A 70 -8.55 -2.86 10.12
CA ILE A 70 -7.89 -3.27 11.36
C ILE A 70 -8.82 -4.24 12.11
N THR A 71 -8.25 -5.35 12.53
CA THR A 71 -9.00 -6.38 13.28
C THR A 71 -9.46 -5.84 14.64
N ARG A 72 -10.56 -6.40 15.11
CA ARG A 72 -11.10 -6.11 16.45
C ARG A 72 -10.71 -7.22 17.43
N ASP A 73 -10.59 -6.87 18.67
CA ASP A 73 -10.43 -7.84 19.77
C ASP A 73 -11.78 -8.49 20.12
N SER A 74 -11.78 -9.35 21.13
CA SER A 74 -12.97 -10.04 21.62
C SER A 74 -14.04 -9.11 22.21
N SER A 75 -13.67 -7.89 22.57
CA SER A 75 -14.61 -6.85 23.04
C SER A 75 -15.21 -6.02 21.90
N GLY A 76 -14.77 -6.22 20.66
CA GLY A 76 -15.17 -5.43 19.50
C GLY A 76 -14.37 -4.15 19.30
N THR A 77 -13.34 -3.90 20.12
CA THR A 77 -12.48 -2.72 20.01
C THR A 77 -11.41 -2.95 18.93
N LEU A 78 -11.13 -1.92 18.11
CA LEU A 78 -10.04 -1.98 17.15
C LEU A 78 -8.70 -2.19 17.85
N ARG A 79 -7.87 -3.10 17.32
CA ARG A 79 -6.55 -3.43 17.88
C ARG A 79 -5.51 -2.34 17.68
N GLY A 80 -5.85 -1.32 16.92
CA GLY A 80 -4.97 -0.19 16.66
C GLY A 80 -5.61 0.88 15.79
N SER A 81 -4.78 1.72 15.21
CA SER A 81 -5.18 2.80 14.31
C SER A 81 -4.14 2.98 13.20
N TYR A 82 -4.52 3.68 12.14
CA TYR A 82 -3.57 4.08 11.11
C TYR A 82 -2.76 5.28 11.55
N THR A 83 -1.44 5.20 11.41
CA THR A 83 -0.50 6.28 11.72
C THR A 83 0.49 6.45 10.57
N THR A 84 0.97 7.68 10.37
CA THR A 84 1.96 7.96 9.34
C THR A 84 3.30 7.33 9.72
N ALA A 85 3.79 6.43 8.89
CA ALA A 85 5.12 5.86 9.06
C ALA A 85 6.21 6.92 8.86
N ALA A 86 7.20 6.93 9.72
CA ALA A 86 8.41 7.72 9.58
C ALA A 86 9.44 6.99 8.70
N GLY A 87 10.46 7.70 8.23
CA GLY A 87 11.56 7.10 7.49
C GLY A 87 11.42 7.13 5.96
N THR A 88 12.27 6.40 5.30
CA THR A 88 12.33 6.24 3.84
C THR A 88 11.66 4.94 3.41
N LEU A 89 11.36 4.80 2.14
CA LEU A 89 10.76 3.57 1.59
C LEU A 89 11.74 2.39 1.67
N THR A 90 13.02 2.65 1.43
CA THR A 90 14.11 1.68 1.56
C THR A 90 15.34 2.37 2.16
N ASP A 91 16.19 1.64 2.81
CA ASP A 91 17.49 2.12 3.30
C ASP A 91 18.57 2.13 2.21
N GLY A 92 18.22 1.74 0.99
CA GLY A 92 19.11 1.67 -0.18
C GLY A 92 19.52 0.25 -0.57
N SER A 93 19.24 -0.75 0.25
CA SER A 93 19.39 -2.17 -0.08
C SER A 93 18.04 -2.88 0.09
N VAL A 94 17.80 -3.87 -0.76
CA VAL A 94 16.63 -4.77 -0.63
C VAL A 94 17.17 -6.18 -0.54
N SER A 95 16.78 -6.89 0.51
CA SER A 95 17.21 -8.26 0.78
C SER A 95 16.03 -9.12 1.23
N ALA A 96 16.23 -10.43 1.33
CA ALA A 96 15.22 -11.32 1.89
C ALA A 96 14.96 -11.04 3.39
N ASP A 97 15.95 -10.48 4.09
CA ASP A 97 15.86 -10.19 5.52
C ASP A 97 14.93 -9.00 5.83
N ASP A 98 14.61 -8.20 4.79
CA ASP A 98 13.65 -7.09 4.91
C ASP A 98 12.19 -7.57 4.83
N VAL A 99 11.96 -8.85 4.52
CA VAL A 99 10.62 -9.41 4.37
C VAL A 99 10.23 -10.12 5.65
N ASP A 100 9.54 -9.41 6.51
CA ASP A 100 9.08 -9.96 7.79
C ASP A 100 7.55 -9.91 7.92
N GLN A 101 6.98 -10.97 8.48
CA GLN A 101 5.55 -11.16 8.58
C GLN A 101 5.01 -10.64 9.91
N GLY A 102 4.01 -9.77 9.82
CA GLY A 102 3.19 -9.40 10.95
C GLY A 102 2.10 -10.44 11.27
N SER A 103 1.03 -10.01 11.88
CA SER A 103 -0.05 -10.88 12.40
C SER A 103 -1.11 -11.27 11.37
N VAL A 104 -0.77 -11.39 10.09
CA VAL A 104 -1.67 -11.80 9.00
C VAL A 104 -1.14 -13.02 8.25
N GLY A 105 -2.04 -13.83 7.70
CA GLY A 105 -1.70 -15.06 6.98
C GLY A 105 -1.25 -14.80 5.54
N THR A 106 -0.19 -14.02 5.32
CA THR A 106 0.37 -13.66 4.02
C THR A 106 1.66 -14.40 3.67
N CYS A 107 2.00 -15.44 4.42
CA CYS A 107 3.27 -16.17 4.28
C CYS A 107 3.57 -16.63 2.84
N TYR A 108 2.57 -17.06 2.07
CA TYR A 108 2.75 -17.48 0.68
C TYR A 108 3.23 -16.33 -0.22
N PHE A 109 2.71 -15.12 0.01
CA PHE A 109 3.08 -13.94 -0.75
C PHE A 109 4.46 -13.44 -0.33
N LEU A 110 4.71 -13.36 0.99
CA LEU A 110 6.00 -12.92 1.53
C LEU A 110 7.14 -13.86 1.18
N ALA A 111 6.90 -15.18 1.12
CA ALA A 111 7.90 -16.12 0.62
C ALA A 111 8.31 -15.83 -0.83
N GLY A 112 7.35 -15.46 -1.68
CA GLY A 112 7.62 -15.02 -3.06
C GLY A 112 8.41 -13.71 -3.10
N LEU A 113 8.08 -12.75 -2.25
CA LEU A 113 8.82 -11.49 -2.13
C LEU A 113 10.25 -11.72 -1.65
N ALA A 114 10.45 -12.50 -0.57
CA ALA A 114 11.78 -12.81 -0.04
C ALA A 114 12.66 -13.50 -1.09
N GLY A 115 12.13 -14.49 -1.80
CA GLY A 115 12.85 -15.13 -2.90
C GLY A 115 13.22 -14.15 -4.01
N THR A 116 12.32 -13.25 -4.38
CA THR A 116 12.57 -12.22 -5.39
C THR A 116 13.59 -11.19 -4.89
N ALA A 117 13.49 -10.77 -3.63
CA ALA A 117 14.44 -9.83 -3.02
C ALA A 117 15.86 -10.42 -2.98
N ASN A 118 15.98 -11.71 -2.66
CA ASN A 118 17.27 -12.40 -2.68
C ASN A 118 17.87 -12.52 -4.10
N ASP A 119 17.06 -12.92 -5.07
CA ASP A 119 17.56 -13.21 -6.41
C ASP A 119 17.65 -11.98 -7.32
N LYS A 120 16.75 -11.01 -7.12
CA LYS A 120 16.59 -9.83 -7.96
C LYS A 120 16.15 -8.60 -7.15
N PRO A 121 16.99 -8.09 -6.25
CA PRO A 121 16.61 -6.96 -5.38
C PRO A 121 16.21 -5.72 -6.18
N GLY A 122 16.84 -5.46 -7.33
CA GLY A 122 16.46 -4.37 -8.21
C GLY A 122 15.03 -4.45 -8.74
N PHE A 123 14.47 -5.66 -8.89
CA PHE A 123 13.08 -5.84 -9.32
C PHE A 123 12.10 -5.30 -8.27
N ILE A 124 12.38 -5.56 -6.99
CA ILE A 124 11.56 -5.04 -5.88
C ILE A 124 11.62 -3.51 -5.85
N ASN A 125 12.83 -2.93 -5.91
CA ASN A 125 12.98 -1.47 -5.97
C ASN A 125 12.21 -0.85 -7.14
N ASP A 126 12.21 -1.50 -8.29
CA ASP A 126 11.52 -1.04 -9.49
C ASP A 126 9.98 -1.17 -9.41
N MET A 127 9.46 -1.91 -8.43
CA MET A 127 8.01 -1.98 -8.21
C MET A 127 7.46 -0.68 -7.63
N PHE A 128 8.26 0.05 -6.86
CA PHE A 128 7.81 1.25 -6.15
C PHE A 128 8.20 2.52 -6.90
N LYS A 129 7.27 3.42 -7.02
CA LYS A 129 7.49 4.73 -7.62
C LYS A 129 6.86 5.84 -6.79
N CYS A 130 7.68 6.79 -6.36
CA CYS A 130 7.20 7.99 -5.68
C CYS A 130 6.40 8.87 -6.66
N ASN A 131 5.18 9.25 -6.27
CA ASN A 131 4.32 10.11 -7.07
C ASN A 131 4.57 11.61 -6.82
N GLY A 132 5.38 11.96 -5.81
CA GLY A 132 5.71 13.35 -5.47
C GLY A 132 4.67 14.06 -4.61
N ASP A 133 3.57 13.42 -4.29
CA ASP A 133 2.45 13.95 -3.48
C ASP A 133 2.33 13.27 -2.10
N GLY A 134 3.34 12.50 -1.70
CA GLY A 134 3.34 11.71 -0.47
C GLY A 134 2.74 10.32 -0.63
N THR A 135 2.45 9.92 -1.86
CA THR A 135 2.01 8.56 -2.21
C THR A 135 3.02 7.84 -3.07
N TRP A 136 2.86 6.53 -3.19
CA TRP A 136 3.63 5.67 -4.08
C TRP A 136 2.71 4.84 -4.96
N SER A 137 3.16 4.59 -6.18
CA SER A 137 2.59 3.57 -7.05
C SER A 137 3.38 2.28 -6.89
N VAL A 138 2.71 1.21 -6.53
CA VAL A 138 3.27 -0.14 -6.48
C VAL A 138 2.84 -0.88 -7.73
N ARG A 139 3.80 -1.36 -8.51
CA ARG A 139 3.57 -2.07 -9.77
C ARG A 139 3.47 -3.56 -9.54
N PHE A 140 2.35 -4.12 -9.95
CA PHE A 140 2.12 -5.56 -9.98
C PHE A 140 1.94 -6.08 -11.41
N HIS A 141 2.05 -7.37 -11.56
CA HIS A 141 1.75 -8.07 -12.81
C HIS A 141 0.69 -9.14 -12.55
N THR A 142 -0.45 -8.99 -13.19
CA THR A 142 -1.55 -9.95 -13.09
C THR A 142 -1.90 -10.46 -14.49
N ASN A 143 -1.76 -11.77 -14.72
CA ASN A 143 -2.03 -12.38 -16.02
C ASN A 143 -1.28 -11.71 -17.20
N GLY A 144 -0.02 -11.32 -16.97
CA GLY A 144 0.82 -10.66 -17.97
C GLY A 144 0.49 -9.17 -18.21
N LYS A 145 -0.46 -8.61 -17.49
CA LYS A 145 -0.78 -7.19 -17.53
C LYS A 145 -0.17 -6.48 -16.33
N VAL A 146 0.30 -5.27 -16.57
CA VAL A 146 0.78 -4.38 -15.51
C VAL A 146 -0.42 -3.73 -14.85
N ASP A 147 -0.45 -3.75 -13.53
CA ASP A 147 -1.39 -3.02 -12.70
C ASP A 147 -0.65 -2.19 -11.65
N TYR A 148 -1.20 -1.05 -11.27
CA TYR A 148 -0.63 -0.16 -10.28
C TYR A 148 -1.62 0.03 -9.14
N VAL A 149 -1.10 -0.11 -7.91
CA VAL A 149 -1.84 0.22 -6.69
C VAL A 149 -1.20 1.46 -6.07
N THR A 150 -2.00 2.46 -5.79
CA THR A 150 -1.52 3.66 -5.07
C THR A 150 -1.63 3.40 -3.57
N VAL A 151 -0.55 3.67 -2.86
CA VAL A 151 -0.46 3.58 -1.40
C VAL A 151 0.06 4.88 -0.81
N ASP A 152 -0.38 5.20 0.40
CA ASP A 152 0.14 6.31 1.18
C ASP A 152 1.10 5.80 2.28
N ARG A 153 1.50 6.68 3.20
CA ARG A 153 2.41 6.36 4.31
C ARG A 153 1.70 5.89 5.59
N GLN A 154 0.42 5.54 5.50
CA GLN A 154 -0.32 5.13 6.69
C GLN A 154 -0.14 3.65 6.95
N MET A 155 0.36 3.32 8.12
CA MET A 155 0.54 1.95 8.59
C MET A 155 -0.36 1.67 9.80
N ALA A 156 -0.92 0.46 9.87
CA ALA A 156 -1.71 0.04 11.00
C ALA A 156 -0.80 -0.24 12.21
N THR A 157 -1.01 0.49 13.30
CA THR A 157 -0.19 0.39 14.52
C THR A 157 -1.04 0.18 15.75
N THR A 158 -0.48 -0.51 16.74
CA THR A 158 -1.05 -0.61 18.09
C THR A 158 -0.95 0.72 18.84
N ALA A 159 -1.63 0.84 19.97
CA ALA A 159 -1.49 1.99 20.87
C ALA A 159 -0.04 2.18 21.41
N ALA A 160 0.75 1.10 21.42
CA ALA A 160 2.17 1.14 21.79
C ALA A 160 3.10 1.52 20.62
N GLY A 161 2.56 1.86 19.45
CA GLY A 161 3.34 2.26 18.28
C GLY A 161 3.97 1.09 17.51
N ARG A 162 3.52 -0.14 17.71
CA ARG A 162 4.03 -1.30 16.97
C ARG A 162 3.20 -1.58 15.75
N TYR A 163 3.80 -1.99 14.64
CA TYR A 163 3.07 -2.42 13.44
C TYR A 163 2.21 -3.65 13.72
N LEU A 164 1.00 -3.67 13.16
CA LEU A 164 0.06 -4.79 13.34
C LEU A 164 0.26 -5.88 12.29
N TYR A 165 0.51 -5.50 11.05
CA TYR A 165 0.46 -6.42 9.91
C TYR A 165 1.79 -6.55 9.17
N ALA A 166 2.75 -5.75 9.56
CA ALA A 166 4.10 -5.75 9.08
C ALA A 166 5.05 -5.90 10.26
N ASN A 167 6.26 -6.35 9.99
CA ASN A 167 7.35 -6.22 10.92
C ASN A 167 8.43 -5.32 10.30
N ASP A 168 9.34 -4.80 11.07
CA ASP A 168 10.36 -3.87 10.62
C ASP A 168 11.69 -4.55 10.29
N GLY A 169 11.72 -5.90 10.22
CA GLY A 169 12.93 -6.66 9.93
C GLY A 169 13.98 -6.64 11.03
N ALA A 170 13.75 -5.94 12.11
CA ALA A 170 14.68 -5.94 13.24
C ALA A 170 14.61 -7.28 13.99
N ASP A 171 15.72 -7.94 14.09
CA ASP A 171 15.91 -9.27 14.71
C ASP A 171 15.12 -9.45 16.01
N GLY A 172 13.95 -10.08 15.88
CA GLY A 172 13.15 -10.58 16.99
C GLY A 172 12.56 -9.54 17.91
N GLY A 173 12.53 -8.28 17.45
CA GLY A 173 12.32 -7.33 18.41
C GLY A 173 11.17 -6.41 18.34
N SER A 174 11.49 -5.21 18.46
CA SER A 174 10.58 -4.11 18.63
C SER A 174 10.05 -3.67 17.30
N GLN A 175 8.80 -3.90 17.05
CA GLN A 175 8.05 -3.31 15.94
C GLN A 175 7.74 -1.84 16.27
N ASP A 176 8.72 -1.13 16.76
CA ASP A 176 8.54 0.26 17.19
C ASP A 176 8.88 1.20 16.04
N ILE A 177 7.89 1.87 15.51
CA ILE A 177 8.05 2.86 14.44
C ILE A 177 8.97 4.03 14.81
N VAL A 178 9.25 4.22 16.10
CA VAL A 178 10.16 5.26 16.60
C VAL A 178 11.61 4.78 16.59
N ALA A 179 11.84 3.51 16.77
CA ALA A 179 13.18 2.94 16.87
C ALA A 179 13.78 2.58 15.51
N ASN A 180 12.93 2.26 14.52
CA ASN A 180 13.37 1.84 13.19
C ASN A 180 12.79 2.73 12.09
N ASN A 181 13.52 3.75 11.73
CA ASN A 181 13.06 4.78 10.80
C ASN A 181 13.20 4.39 9.32
N ASN A 182 13.86 3.29 9.00
CA ASN A 182 14.28 3.03 7.63
C ASN A 182 13.48 1.93 6.92
N GLU A 183 12.77 1.07 7.65
CA GLU A 183 12.22 -0.16 7.09
C GLU A 183 10.69 -0.24 7.15
N ALA A 184 10.02 0.87 7.33
CA ALA A 184 8.56 0.94 7.49
C ALA A 184 7.72 0.43 6.30
N TYR A 185 8.35 0.14 5.19
CA TYR A 185 7.67 -0.20 3.93
C TYR A 185 8.03 -1.57 3.37
N HIS A 186 8.76 -2.38 4.11
CA HIS A 186 9.25 -3.68 3.66
C HIS A 186 8.24 -4.84 3.75
N SER A 187 7.02 -4.58 4.11
CA SER A 187 6.03 -5.65 4.28
C SER A 187 4.83 -5.52 3.37
#